data_53f654762f571ee5dd724f7b36fd4d58
#
_entry.id   53f654762f571ee5dd724f7b36fd4d58
#
_cell.length_a   1.000
_cell.length_b   1.000
_cell.length_c   1.000
_cell.angle_alpha   90.00
_cell.angle_beta   90.00
_cell.angle_gamma   90.00
#
_symmetry.space_group_name_H-M   'P 1'
#
loop_
_entity.id
_entity.type
_entity.pdbx_description
1 polymer ?
#
loop_
_entity_poly.entity_id
_entity_poly.type
_entity_poly.pdbx_seq_one_letter_code
_entity_poly.pdbx_strand_id
1 'polypeptide(L)'
;MASTALILHQYDISPFSQKAQKMMGLKGLSWQSVEMPMIAPKPDVEALTGGYRGTPVLQIGRDVFIDNWMIARALDEFDAGGPAINAQGVLREAALYAWGERLFTPLLHAALAAYQSEWDADFLADRKRVFPDVDFDTLDVSDPDRRSQVRAFLGTVEAQLGLGQDFLGGAQADSWDIHVWGMVWMIRSALPALMQIVETFPRLTDWYERMSALGTGDREDVEIVAAWQALKEGSARPLPNTPDQEPLAQWVGELVDISAGSADRGSASGRLLAVDHEQLVLGVEPITGEEAQVWFPRFGYHFMPLS
;
A
#
# COMPACT_ATOMS: atom_id res chain seq x y z
N MET A 1 20.56 -4.49 -22.21
CA MET A 1 19.85 -3.36 -21.60
C MET A 1 19.92 -3.60 -20.11
N ALA A 2 20.30 -2.63 -19.30
CA ALA A 2 20.21 -2.79 -17.83
C ALA A 2 18.74 -3.04 -17.47
N SER A 3 18.47 -4.03 -16.63
CA SER A 3 17.13 -4.29 -16.12
C SER A 3 16.69 -3.06 -15.34
N THR A 4 15.51 -2.53 -15.62
CA THR A 4 14.94 -1.43 -14.84
C THR A 4 14.67 -1.94 -13.43
N ALA A 5 15.28 -1.31 -12.42
CA ALA A 5 15.12 -1.71 -11.03
C ALA A 5 13.70 -1.42 -10.54
N LEU A 6 13.13 -2.37 -9.79
CA LEU A 6 11.94 -2.17 -8.96
C LEU A 6 12.43 -1.71 -7.59
N ILE A 7 12.09 -0.50 -7.16
CA ILE A 7 12.51 0.07 -5.88
C ILE A 7 11.29 0.34 -5.02
N LEU A 8 11.20 -0.32 -3.87
CA LEU A 8 10.12 -0.14 -2.91
C LEU A 8 10.61 0.72 -1.75
N HIS A 9 10.06 1.93 -1.61
CA HIS A 9 10.26 2.79 -0.46
C HIS A 9 9.28 2.36 0.64
N GLN A 10 9.81 1.85 1.75
CA GLN A 10 8.97 1.16 2.72
C GLN A 10 9.64 1.07 4.11
N TYR A 11 8.93 0.53 5.09
CA TYR A 11 9.47 -0.01 6.35
C TYR A 11 8.71 -1.30 6.72
N ASP A 12 9.42 -2.27 7.28
CA ASP A 12 8.95 -3.66 7.39
C ASP A 12 7.77 -3.87 8.35
N ILE A 13 7.59 -3.00 9.35
CA ILE A 13 6.46 -3.12 10.30
C ILE A 13 5.11 -2.71 9.69
N SER A 14 5.11 -2.08 8.50
CA SER A 14 3.88 -1.67 7.83
C SER A 14 3.15 -2.85 7.19
N PRO A 15 1.90 -3.15 7.58
CA PRO A 15 1.13 -4.19 6.90
C PRO A 15 0.88 -3.88 5.42
N PHE A 16 0.88 -2.61 5.04
CA PHE A 16 0.76 -2.19 3.64
C PHE A 16 2.05 -2.45 2.84
N SER A 17 3.23 -2.27 3.47
CA SER A 17 4.52 -2.68 2.88
C SER A 17 4.57 -4.19 2.71
N GLN A 18 4.11 -4.94 3.70
CA GLN A 18 4.05 -6.40 3.62
C GLN A 18 3.16 -6.90 2.48
N LYS A 19 2.05 -6.20 2.18
CA LYS A 19 1.22 -6.49 1.00
C LYS A 19 2.01 -6.30 -0.30
N ALA A 20 2.73 -5.19 -0.46
CA ALA A 20 3.55 -4.95 -1.66
C ALA A 20 4.68 -5.96 -1.81
N GLN A 21 5.38 -6.29 -0.72
CA GLN A 21 6.39 -7.36 -0.70
C GLN A 21 5.78 -8.73 -1.10
N LYS A 22 4.55 -9.02 -0.65
CA LYS A 22 3.84 -10.23 -1.03
C LYS A 22 3.47 -10.26 -2.52
N MET A 23 3.16 -9.12 -3.13
CA MET A 23 2.98 -9.00 -4.58
C MET A 23 4.26 -9.34 -5.34
N MET A 24 5.43 -8.86 -4.86
CA MET A 24 6.73 -9.22 -5.41
C MET A 24 6.97 -10.74 -5.31
N GLY A 25 6.64 -11.35 -4.16
CA GLY A 25 6.75 -12.79 -3.93
C GLY A 25 5.87 -13.62 -4.86
N LEU A 26 4.60 -13.23 -5.03
CA LEU A 26 3.67 -13.88 -5.94
C LEU A 26 4.22 -13.95 -7.37
N LYS A 27 4.87 -12.88 -7.82
CA LYS A 27 5.45 -12.78 -9.16
C LYS A 27 6.91 -13.29 -9.25
N GLY A 28 7.53 -13.65 -8.12
CA GLY A 28 8.93 -14.08 -8.08
C GLY A 28 9.93 -13.03 -8.55
N LEU A 29 9.65 -11.74 -8.28
CA LEU A 29 10.44 -10.61 -8.75
C LEU A 29 11.65 -10.35 -7.85
N SER A 30 12.76 -9.90 -8.47
CA SER A 30 13.88 -9.26 -7.76
C SER A 30 13.61 -7.77 -7.63
N TRP A 31 13.85 -7.21 -6.45
CA TRP A 31 13.54 -5.82 -6.14
C TRP A 31 14.48 -5.23 -5.08
N GLN A 32 14.54 -3.92 -5.05
CA GLN A 32 15.35 -3.17 -4.09
C GLN A 32 14.46 -2.50 -3.04
N SER A 33 14.90 -2.56 -1.78
CA SER A 33 14.22 -1.92 -0.65
C SER A 33 15.00 -0.68 -0.22
N VAL A 34 14.33 0.46 -0.22
CA VAL A 34 14.81 1.69 0.44
C VAL A 34 14.01 1.88 1.71
N GLU A 35 14.69 1.81 2.86
CA GLU A 35 14.04 2.04 4.13
C GLU A 35 13.71 3.53 4.29
N MET A 36 12.49 3.83 4.71
CA MET A 36 12.02 5.17 4.98
C MET A 36 11.66 5.35 6.45
N PRO A 37 11.72 6.58 7.01
CA PRO A 37 11.30 6.84 8.38
C PRO A 37 9.85 6.42 8.63
N MET A 38 9.56 5.82 9.79
CA MET A 38 8.20 5.42 10.18
C MET A 38 7.30 6.63 10.48
N ILE A 39 7.90 7.74 10.94
CA ILE A 39 7.22 9.00 11.25
C ILE A 39 7.77 10.15 10.40
N ALA A 40 7.02 11.23 10.30
CA ALA A 40 7.48 12.45 9.62
C ALA A 40 8.59 13.15 10.44
N PRO A 41 9.53 13.85 9.77
CA PRO A 41 9.59 14.08 8.33
C PRO A 41 10.12 12.87 7.55
N LYS A 42 9.68 12.73 6.27
CA LYS A 42 10.15 11.71 5.34
C LYS A 42 10.73 12.38 4.08
N PRO A 43 11.85 13.10 4.22
CA PRO A 43 12.28 14.09 3.23
C PRO A 43 12.50 13.49 1.83
N ASP A 44 13.04 12.28 1.74
CA ASP A 44 13.34 11.66 0.45
C ASP A 44 12.07 11.27 -0.32
N VAL A 45 11.12 10.61 0.37
CA VAL A 45 9.88 10.23 -0.28
C VAL A 45 8.98 11.42 -0.54
N GLU A 46 8.96 12.42 0.35
CA GLU A 46 8.25 13.69 0.12
C GLU A 46 8.81 14.44 -1.09
N ALA A 47 10.14 14.47 -1.24
CA ALA A 47 10.78 15.07 -2.42
C ALA A 47 10.46 14.29 -3.71
N LEU A 48 10.46 12.95 -3.66
CA LEU A 48 10.17 12.09 -4.80
C LEU A 48 8.72 12.21 -5.28
N THR A 49 7.79 12.44 -4.36
CA THR A 49 6.35 12.37 -4.60
C THR A 49 5.65 13.73 -4.62
N GLY A 50 6.38 14.84 -4.38
CA GLY A 50 5.79 16.17 -4.25
C GLY A 50 5.10 16.43 -2.93
N GLY A 51 5.44 15.67 -1.86
CA GLY A 51 4.90 15.84 -0.50
C GLY A 51 4.10 14.68 0.05
N TYR A 52 3.70 13.69 -0.78
CA TYR A 52 3.04 12.49 -0.28
C TYR A 52 4.02 11.66 0.55
N ARG A 53 3.56 11.19 1.70
CA ARG A 53 4.40 10.48 2.69
C ARG A 53 3.83 9.14 3.16
N GLY A 54 2.81 8.64 2.48
CA GLY A 54 2.25 7.31 2.74
C GLY A 54 3.24 6.20 2.40
N THR A 55 2.97 5.02 2.88
CA THR A 55 3.83 3.84 2.76
C THR A 55 3.00 2.63 2.35
N PRO A 56 3.46 1.79 1.40
CA PRO A 56 4.68 1.90 0.59
C PRO A 56 4.54 2.80 -0.63
N VAL A 57 5.67 3.08 -1.30
CA VAL A 57 5.74 3.73 -2.61
C VAL A 57 6.64 2.89 -3.51
N LEU A 58 6.18 2.53 -4.71
CA LEU A 58 6.98 1.79 -5.70
C LEU A 58 7.53 2.75 -6.74
N GLN A 59 8.82 2.64 -7.01
CA GLN A 59 9.50 3.37 -8.08
C GLN A 59 10.00 2.41 -9.16
N ILE A 60 9.76 2.76 -10.44
CA ILE A 60 10.26 2.05 -11.63
C ILE A 60 10.84 3.10 -12.58
N GLY A 61 12.13 3.32 -12.53
CA GLY A 61 12.76 4.42 -13.28
C GLY A 61 12.23 5.78 -12.80
N ARG A 62 11.54 6.53 -13.68
CA ARG A 62 10.93 7.84 -13.37
C ARG A 62 9.46 7.73 -12.91
N ASP A 63 8.88 6.55 -12.96
CA ASP A 63 7.51 6.32 -12.52
C ASP A 63 7.46 5.95 -11.04
N VAL A 64 6.57 6.63 -10.31
CA VAL A 64 6.40 6.50 -8.87
C VAL A 64 4.94 6.19 -8.58
N PHE A 65 4.64 5.01 -8.06
CA PHE A 65 3.29 4.49 -7.87
C PHE A 65 2.88 4.58 -6.41
N ILE A 66 1.76 5.24 -6.19
CA ILE A 66 1.18 5.50 -4.87
C ILE A 66 0.01 4.54 -4.64
N ASP A 67 -0.06 3.98 -3.42
CA ASP A 67 -1.08 3.01 -3.02
C ASP A 67 -0.86 1.59 -3.58
N ASN A 68 -1.20 0.59 -2.77
CA ASN A 68 -1.09 -0.82 -3.16
C ASN A 68 -1.91 -1.17 -4.41
N TRP A 69 -2.99 -0.42 -4.67
CA TRP A 69 -3.78 -0.54 -5.89
C TRP A 69 -2.96 -0.23 -7.15
N MET A 70 -2.26 0.91 -7.16
CA MET A 70 -1.40 1.28 -8.30
C MET A 70 -0.15 0.42 -8.36
N ILE A 71 0.41 0.02 -7.21
CA ILE A 71 1.55 -0.89 -7.15
C ILE A 71 1.20 -2.24 -7.80
N ALA A 72 0.05 -2.83 -7.47
CA ALA A 72 -0.40 -4.09 -8.08
C ALA A 72 -0.50 -3.99 -9.60
N ARG A 73 -1.09 -2.90 -10.12
CA ARG A 73 -1.22 -2.65 -11.56
C ARG A 73 0.14 -2.48 -12.23
N ALA A 74 1.02 -1.67 -11.63
CA ALA A 74 2.36 -1.44 -12.15
C ALA A 74 3.17 -2.75 -12.25
N LEU A 75 3.05 -3.62 -11.25
CA LEU A 75 3.71 -4.92 -11.24
C LEU A 75 3.10 -5.90 -12.26
N ASP A 76 1.77 -5.88 -12.46
CA ASP A 76 1.12 -6.70 -13.50
C ASP A 76 1.55 -6.28 -14.91
N GLU A 77 1.72 -4.98 -15.14
CA GLU A 77 2.23 -4.47 -16.42
C GLU A 77 3.74 -4.70 -16.59
N PHE A 78 4.51 -4.59 -15.51
CA PHE A 78 5.97 -4.84 -15.54
C PHE A 78 6.30 -6.30 -15.87
N ASP A 79 5.55 -7.23 -15.33
CA ASP A 79 5.66 -8.68 -15.59
C ASP A 79 4.31 -9.25 -16.06
N ALA A 80 3.93 -8.93 -17.29
CA ALA A 80 2.67 -9.37 -17.89
C ALA A 80 2.62 -10.89 -18.17
N GLY A 81 3.77 -11.56 -18.17
CA GLY A 81 3.86 -13.01 -18.40
C GLY A 81 3.75 -13.86 -17.12
N GLY A 82 3.88 -13.23 -15.95
CA GLY A 82 3.79 -13.89 -14.65
C GLY A 82 2.37 -14.03 -14.11
N PRO A 83 2.22 -14.55 -12.88
CA PRO A 83 0.92 -14.62 -12.22
C PRO A 83 0.30 -13.22 -12.08
N ALA A 84 -0.96 -13.05 -12.47
CA ALA A 84 -1.66 -11.79 -12.35
C ALA A 84 -2.05 -11.53 -10.89
N ILE A 85 -1.71 -10.35 -10.37
CA ILE A 85 -2.15 -9.91 -9.04
C ILE A 85 -3.65 -9.60 -9.10
N ASN A 86 -4.10 -8.88 -10.16
CA ASN A 86 -5.50 -8.49 -10.35
C ASN A 86 -6.24 -9.49 -11.26
N ALA A 87 -6.24 -10.78 -10.91
CA ALA A 87 -6.74 -11.86 -11.75
C ALA A 87 -8.26 -11.86 -11.96
N GLN A 88 -9.04 -11.28 -11.06
CA GLN A 88 -10.50 -11.45 -10.99
C GLN A 88 -11.31 -10.29 -11.54
N GLY A 89 -10.64 -9.27 -12.08
CA GLY A 89 -11.26 -8.07 -12.65
C GLY A 89 -11.45 -6.92 -11.67
N VAL A 90 -11.31 -5.71 -12.19
CA VAL A 90 -11.14 -4.45 -11.45
C VAL A 90 -12.23 -4.19 -10.41
N LEU A 91 -13.50 -4.43 -10.72
CA LEU A 91 -14.59 -4.15 -9.77
C LEU A 91 -14.59 -5.11 -8.58
N ARG A 92 -14.28 -6.39 -8.82
CA ARG A 92 -14.15 -7.37 -7.73
C ARG A 92 -13.00 -7.02 -6.83
N GLU A 93 -11.86 -6.68 -7.40
CA GLU A 93 -10.67 -6.23 -6.66
C GLU A 93 -10.98 -5.01 -5.78
N ALA A 94 -11.64 -3.98 -6.34
CA ALA A 94 -12.04 -2.79 -5.60
C ALA A 94 -12.96 -3.11 -4.40
N ALA A 95 -13.94 -3.99 -4.60
CA ALA A 95 -14.85 -4.40 -3.54
C ALA A 95 -14.14 -5.15 -2.41
N LEU A 96 -13.21 -6.03 -2.76
CA LEU A 96 -12.46 -6.85 -1.81
C LEU A 96 -11.39 -6.04 -1.08
N TYR A 97 -10.74 -5.11 -1.78
CA TYR A 97 -9.85 -4.13 -1.17
C TYR A 97 -10.57 -3.35 -0.07
N ALA A 98 -11.73 -2.76 -0.40
CA ALA A 98 -12.53 -1.99 0.56
C ALA A 98 -13.03 -2.83 1.74
N TRP A 99 -13.36 -4.11 1.52
CA TRP A 99 -13.76 -5.01 2.58
C TRP A 99 -12.58 -5.39 3.49
N GLY A 100 -11.44 -5.71 2.90
CA GLY A 100 -10.22 -6.08 3.64
C GLY A 100 -9.72 -4.94 4.54
N GLU A 101 -9.80 -3.71 4.08
CA GLU A 101 -9.41 -2.53 4.86
C GLU A 101 -10.29 -2.28 6.11
N ARG A 102 -11.51 -2.82 6.17
CA ARG A 102 -12.37 -2.70 7.35
C ARG A 102 -11.77 -3.31 8.60
N LEU A 103 -10.92 -4.33 8.48
CA LEU A 103 -10.25 -4.92 9.63
C LEU A 103 -9.07 -4.06 10.12
N PHE A 104 -8.53 -3.17 9.28
CA PHE A 104 -7.37 -2.37 9.65
C PHE A 104 -7.62 -1.52 10.91
N THR A 105 -8.75 -0.82 11.01
CA THR A 105 -9.05 0.03 12.17
C THR A 105 -9.12 -0.75 13.49
N PRO A 106 -9.86 -1.87 13.60
CA PRO A 106 -9.82 -2.70 14.81
C PRO A 106 -8.42 -3.21 15.17
N LEU A 107 -7.61 -3.61 14.18
CA LEU A 107 -6.24 -4.07 14.41
C LEU A 107 -5.31 -2.92 14.81
N LEU A 108 -5.46 -1.76 14.18
CA LEU A 108 -4.73 -0.56 14.55
C LEU A 108 -4.98 -0.19 16.02
N HIS A 109 -6.26 -0.13 16.45
CA HIS A 109 -6.60 0.17 17.83
C HIS A 109 -6.02 -0.87 18.81
N ALA A 110 -6.00 -2.15 18.43
CA ALA A 110 -5.38 -3.19 19.25
C ALA A 110 -3.85 -3.01 19.35
N ALA A 111 -3.19 -2.63 18.24
CA ALA A 111 -1.75 -2.34 18.23
C ALA A 111 -1.42 -1.09 19.06
N LEU A 112 -2.19 -0.01 18.90
CA LEU A 112 -2.04 1.20 19.69
C LEU A 112 -2.21 0.89 21.19
N ALA A 113 -3.23 0.12 21.56
CA ALA A 113 -3.45 -0.29 22.94
C ALA A 113 -2.31 -1.14 23.51
N ALA A 114 -1.73 -2.03 22.70
CA ALA A 114 -0.68 -2.94 23.14
C ALA A 114 0.66 -2.24 23.34
N TYR A 115 1.00 -1.26 22.50
CA TYR A 115 2.38 -0.77 22.40
C TYR A 115 2.57 0.71 22.72
N GLN A 116 1.50 1.52 22.89
CA GLN A 116 1.66 2.96 23.12
C GLN A 116 2.53 3.32 24.34
N SER A 117 2.58 2.48 25.35
CA SER A 117 3.41 2.68 26.55
C SER A 117 4.90 2.40 26.33
N GLU A 118 5.25 1.74 25.22
CA GLU A 118 6.62 1.40 24.84
C GLU A 118 7.22 2.41 23.86
N TRP A 119 6.37 3.28 23.28
CA TRP A 119 6.80 4.27 22.30
C TRP A 119 7.42 5.50 22.94
N ASP A 120 8.42 6.05 22.28
CA ASP A 120 8.95 7.37 22.66
C ASP A 120 7.90 8.48 22.43
N ALA A 121 8.17 9.65 23.02
CA ALA A 121 7.23 10.77 22.99
C ALA A 121 6.96 11.28 21.58
N ASP A 122 7.97 11.28 20.71
CA ASP A 122 7.86 11.81 19.34
C ASP A 122 7.00 10.88 18.47
N PHE A 123 7.22 9.56 18.58
CA PHE A 123 6.42 8.56 17.90
C PHE A 123 4.94 8.61 18.34
N LEU A 124 4.69 8.69 19.65
CA LEU A 124 3.34 8.79 20.18
C LEU A 124 2.65 10.09 19.75
N ALA A 125 3.37 11.22 19.75
CA ALA A 125 2.84 12.49 19.28
C ALA A 125 2.50 12.44 17.78
N ASP A 126 3.33 11.82 16.96
CA ASP A 126 3.04 11.60 15.54
C ASP A 126 1.79 10.72 15.35
N ARG A 127 1.67 9.61 16.09
CA ARG A 127 0.49 8.74 15.98
C ARG A 127 -0.81 9.45 16.39
N LYS A 128 -0.79 10.26 17.45
CA LYS A 128 -1.95 11.08 17.85
C LYS A 128 -2.35 12.10 16.78
N ARG A 129 -1.37 12.67 16.09
CA ARG A 129 -1.61 13.60 14.96
C ARG A 129 -2.17 12.87 13.73
N VAL A 130 -1.69 11.67 13.46
CA VAL A 130 -2.08 10.85 12.30
C VAL A 130 -3.48 10.26 12.48
N PHE A 131 -3.86 9.94 13.70
CA PHE A 131 -5.15 9.34 14.05
C PHE A 131 -5.94 10.25 15.02
N PRO A 132 -6.38 11.44 14.55
CA PRO A 132 -7.00 12.45 15.43
C PRO A 132 -8.33 11.98 16.05
N ASP A 133 -9.02 11.04 15.41
CA ASP A 133 -10.30 10.49 15.87
C ASP A 133 -10.14 9.33 16.86
N VAL A 134 -8.89 8.93 17.17
CA VAL A 134 -8.62 7.85 18.13
C VAL A 134 -8.37 8.44 19.51
N ASP A 135 -9.20 8.05 20.46
CA ASP A 135 -8.99 8.33 21.87
C ASP A 135 -8.00 7.31 22.46
N PHE A 136 -6.72 7.71 22.55
CA PHE A 136 -5.63 6.86 23.02
C PHE A 136 -5.77 6.45 24.49
N ASP A 137 -6.50 7.24 25.29
CA ASP A 137 -6.66 6.97 26.73
C ASP A 137 -7.71 5.87 27.01
N THR A 138 -8.58 5.59 26.04
CA THR A 138 -9.63 4.57 26.16
C THR A 138 -9.33 3.28 25.40
N LEU A 139 -8.15 3.18 24.77
CA LEU A 139 -7.76 1.97 24.03
C LEU A 139 -7.55 0.79 24.98
N ASP A 140 -8.19 -0.34 24.65
CA ASP A 140 -8.06 -1.61 25.39
C ASP A 140 -7.92 -2.78 24.41
N VAL A 141 -6.81 -3.53 24.52
CA VAL A 141 -6.55 -4.73 23.71
C VAL A 141 -7.53 -5.85 24.01
N SER A 142 -8.13 -5.85 25.21
CA SER A 142 -9.10 -6.86 25.67
C SER A 142 -10.55 -6.54 25.30
N ASP A 143 -10.82 -5.38 24.65
CA ASP A 143 -12.16 -4.94 24.24
C ASP A 143 -12.94 -6.08 23.55
N PRO A 144 -14.06 -6.56 24.14
CA PRO A 144 -14.78 -7.71 23.64
C PRO A 144 -15.47 -7.45 22.30
N ASP A 145 -15.91 -6.23 22.02
CA ASP A 145 -16.52 -5.88 20.73
C ASP A 145 -15.49 -5.95 19.61
N ARG A 146 -14.33 -5.34 19.80
CA ARG A 146 -13.23 -5.39 18.83
C ARG A 146 -12.78 -6.81 18.56
N ARG A 147 -12.61 -7.61 19.61
CA ARG A 147 -12.27 -9.04 19.48
C ARG A 147 -13.35 -9.82 18.71
N SER A 148 -14.62 -9.49 18.92
CA SER A 148 -15.75 -10.08 18.19
C SER A 148 -15.72 -9.69 16.70
N GLN A 149 -15.41 -8.44 16.37
CA GLN A 149 -15.26 -7.99 14.98
C GLN A 149 -14.11 -8.71 14.27
N VAL A 150 -12.94 -8.83 14.93
CA VAL A 150 -11.81 -9.62 14.41
C VAL A 150 -12.25 -11.07 14.15
N ARG A 151 -12.94 -11.71 15.11
CA ARG A 151 -13.44 -13.06 14.93
C ARG A 151 -14.43 -13.18 13.78
N ALA A 152 -15.34 -12.22 13.60
CA ALA A 152 -16.32 -12.22 12.52
C ALA A 152 -15.64 -12.12 11.14
N PHE A 153 -14.63 -11.24 11.02
CA PHE A 153 -13.83 -11.12 9.80
C PHE A 153 -13.12 -12.43 9.47
N LEU A 154 -12.37 -12.99 10.42
CA LEU A 154 -11.63 -14.25 10.22
C LEU A 154 -12.56 -15.43 9.95
N GLY A 155 -13.73 -15.47 10.57
CA GLY A 155 -14.75 -16.47 10.32
C GLY A 155 -15.34 -16.40 8.90
N THR A 156 -15.43 -15.19 8.32
CA THR A 156 -15.83 -15.01 6.93
C THR A 156 -14.77 -15.58 5.98
N VAL A 157 -13.49 -15.34 6.27
CA VAL A 157 -12.36 -15.92 5.50
C VAL A 157 -12.36 -17.44 5.61
N GLU A 158 -12.51 -17.99 6.81
CA GLU A 158 -12.61 -19.43 7.05
C GLU A 158 -13.74 -20.08 6.26
N ALA A 159 -14.92 -19.42 6.23
CA ALA A 159 -16.07 -19.90 5.46
C ALA A 159 -15.80 -19.89 3.94
N GLN A 160 -15.16 -18.85 3.43
CA GLN A 160 -14.77 -18.76 2.03
C GLN A 160 -13.80 -19.90 1.63
N LEU A 161 -12.79 -20.14 2.44
CA LEU A 161 -11.85 -21.24 2.26
C LEU A 161 -12.53 -22.62 2.37
N GLY A 162 -13.66 -22.68 3.10
CA GLY A 162 -14.51 -23.89 3.21
C GLY A 162 -15.21 -24.29 1.92
N LEU A 163 -15.18 -23.45 0.86
CA LEU A 163 -15.71 -23.79 -0.46
C LEU A 163 -14.82 -24.75 -1.27
N GLY A 164 -13.68 -25.18 -0.71
CA GLY A 164 -12.81 -26.19 -1.28
C GLY A 164 -11.79 -25.64 -2.28
N GLN A 165 -11.45 -24.36 -2.18
CA GLN A 165 -10.41 -23.72 -2.96
C GLN A 165 -9.13 -23.52 -2.14
N ASP A 166 -7.97 -23.53 -2.80
CA ASP A 166 -6.68 -23.34 -2.14
C ASP A 166 -6.46 -21.89 -1.69
N PHE A 167 -7.03 -20.92 -2.44
CA PHE A 167 -6.95 -19.49 -2.20
C PHE A 167 -8.34 -18.85 -2.23
N LEU A 168 -8.46 -17.61 -1.75
CA LEU A 168 -9.75 -16.92 -1.62
C LEU A 168 -10.46 -16.70 -2.95
N GLY A 169 -9.67 -16.44 -4.01
CA GLY A 169 -10.16 -16.23 -5.37
C GLY A 169 -10.30 -17.50 -6.21
N GLY A 170 -9.67 -18.61 -5.82
CA GLY A 170 -9.66 -19.85 -6.63
C GLY A 170 -8.46 -20.74 -6.37
N ALA A 171 -7.87 -21.28 -7.46
CA ALA A 171 -6.74 -22.18 -7.41
C ALA A 171 -5.37 -21.46 -7.30
N GLN A 172 -5.35 -20.14 -7.51
CA GLN A 172 -4.14 -19.33 -7.44
C GLN A 172 -4.37 -18.12 -6.53
N ALA A 173 -3.32 -17.69 -5.86
CA ALA A 173 -3.35 -16.47 -5.06
C ALA A 173 -3.48 -15.24 -5.96
N ASP A 174 -4.21 -14.24 -5.49
CA ASP A 174 -4.40 -12.95 -6.15
C ASP A 174 -4.39 -11.79 -5.13
N SER A 175 -4.76 -10.60 -5.56
CA SER A 175 -4.80 -9.40 -4.72
C SER A 175 -5.71 -9.57 -3.50
N TRP A 176 -6.80 -10.33 -3.62
CA TRP A 176 -7.69 -10.61 -2.50
C TRP A 176 -6.96 -11.35 -1.38
N ASP A 177 -6.26 -12.43 -1.73
CA ASP A 177 -5.43 -13.16 -0.78
C ASP A 177 -4.39 -12.24 -0.12
N ILE A 178 -3.72 -11.41 -0.92
CA ILE A 178 -2.68 -10.49 -0.43
C ILE A 178 -3.25 -9.48 0.56
N HIS A 179 -4.42 -8.87 0.27
CA HIS A 179 -5.05 -7.91 1.16
C HIS A 179 -5.46 -8.52 2.50
N VAL A 180 -6.10 -9.70 2.48
CA VAL A 180 -6.49 -10.43 3.70
C VAL A 180 -5.26 -10.93 4.46
N TRP A 181 -4.27 -11.47 3.73
CA TRP A 181 -3.03 -11.95 4.34
C TRP A 181 -2.32 -10.86 5.12
N GLY A 182 -2.24 -9.64 4.61
CA GLY A 182 -1.62 -8.51 5.31
C GLY A 182 -2.27 -8.21 6.66
N MET A 183 -3.59 -8.38 6.78
CA MET A 183 -4.31 -8.21 8.05
C MET A 183 -4.02 -9.37 9.02
N VAL A 184 -4.03 -10.61 8.54
CA VAL A 184 -3.69 -11.79 9.36
C VAL A 184 -2.22 -11.74 9.77
N TRP A 185 -1.33 -11.29 8.88
CA TRP A 185 0.08 -11.05 9.19
C TRP A 185 0.25 -10.07 10.35
N MET A 186 -0.48 -8.96 10.35
CA MET A 186 -0.44 -7.98 11.45
C MET A 186 -0.85 -8.60 12.78
N ILE A 187 -1.86 -9.47 12.81
CA ILE A 187 -2.24 -10.20 14.03
C ILE A 187 -1.09 -11.10 14.48
N ARG A 188 -0.56 -11.92 13.59
CA ARG A 188 0.46 -12.92 13.91
C ARG A 188 1.80 -12.31 14.31
N SER A 189 2.18 -11.19 13.71
CA SER A 189 3.47 -10.54 13.96
C SER A 189 3.46 -9.57 15.15
N ALA A 190 2.32 -8.92 15.41
CA ALA A 190 2.27 -7.80 16.34
C ALA A 190 1.17 -7.91 17.43
N LEU A 191 0.23 -8.84 17.34
CA LEU A 191 -0.93 -8.87 18.24
C LEU A 191 -1.14 -10.25 18.91
N PRO A 192 -0.20 -10.70 19.78
CA PRO A 192 -0.30 -12.02 20.41
C PRO A 192 -1.60 -12.22 21.20
N ALA A 193 -2.20 -11.17 21.74
CA ALA A 193 -3.48 -11.21 22.43
C ALA A 193 -4.66 -11.65 21.54
N LEU A 194 -4.53 -11.56 20.22
CA LEU A 194 -5.55 -11.97 19.25
C LEU A 194 -5.28 -13.36 18.64
N MET A 195 -4.12 -13.96 18.90
CA MET A 195 -3.73 -15.25 18.33
C MET A 195 -4.71 -16.38 18.65
N GLN A 196 -5.26 -16.40 19.87
CA GLN A 196 -6.27 -17.38 20.25
C GLN A 196 -7.51 -17.38 19.35
N ILE A 197 -7.82 -16.23 18.72
CA ILE A 197 -8.91 -16.13 17.75
C ILE A 197 -8.50 -16.80 16.44
N VAL A 198 -7.29 -16.50 15.93
CA VAL A 198 -6.75 -17.10 14.70
C VAL A 198 -6.73 -18.61 14.77
N GLU A 199 -6.26 -19.17 15.91
CA GLU A 199 -6.13 -20.62 16.14
C GLU A 199 -7.47 -21.38 16.11
N THR A 200 -8.60 -20.69 16.22
CA THR A 200 -9.93 -21.33 16.08
C THR A 200 -10.33 -21.59 14.62
N PHE A 201 -9.53 -21.16 13.64
CA PHE A 201 -9.83 -21.22 12.22
C PHE A 201 -8.76 -22.04 11.45
N PRO A 202 -8.91 -23.36 11.34
CA PRO A 202 -7.87 -24.24 10.78
C PRO A 202 -7.59 -23.98 9.29
N ARG A 203 -8.61 -23.75 8.46
CA ARG A 203 -8.40 -23.47 7.02
C ARG A 203 -7.69 -22.14 6.79
N LEU A 204 -8.01 -21.13 7.60
CA LEU A 204 -7.31 -19.84 7.60
C LEU A 204 -5.83 -20.03 7.94
N THR A 205 -5.51 -20.88 8.91
CA THR A 205 -4.12 -21.17 9.29
C THR A 205 -3.38 -21.85 8.14
N ASP A 206 -3.96 -22.89 7.56
CA ASP A 206 -3.37 -23.58 6.40
C ASP A 206 -3.19 -22.68 5.19
N TRP A 207 -4.18 -21.82 4.92
CA TRP A 207 -4.10 -20.81 3.87
C TRP A 207 -3.01 -19.78 4.14
N TYR A 208 -2.88 -19.29 5.39
CA TYR A 208 -1.83 -18.35 5.76
C TYR A 208 -0.43 -18.93 5.51
N GLU A 209 -0.21 -20.21 5.82
CA GLU A 209 1.07 -20.89 5.53
C GLU A 209 1.32 -21.00 4.02
N ARG A 210 0.30 -21.33 3.21
CA ARG A 210 0.42 -21.30 1.74
C ARG A 210 0.80 -19.92 1.21
N MET A 211 0.14 -18.86 1.70
CA MET A 211 0.47 -17.49 1.35
C MET A 211 1.89 -17.11 1.80
N SER A 212 2.31 -17.56 2.98
CA SER A 212 3.65 -17.29 3.48
C SER A 212 4.72 -17.95 2.61
N ALA A 213 4.46 -19.16 2.11
CA ALA A 213 5.37 -19.90 1.24
C ALA A 213 5.64 -19.21 -0.12
N LEU A 214 4.79 -18.29 -0.57
CA LEU A 214 5.06 -17.45 -1.76
C LEU A 214 6.30 -16.54 -1.58
N GLY A 215 6.76 -16.35 -0.33
CA GLY A 215 7.88 -15.47 -0.05
C GLY A 215 7.55 -13.98 -0.30
N THR A 216 8.60 -13.21 -0.53
CA THR A 216 8.53 -11.75 -0.79
C THR A 216 9.33 -11.36 -2.04
N GLY A 217 9.69 -12.32 -2.89
CA GLY A 217 10.62 -12.13 -4.00
C GLY A 217 12.08 -12.07 -3.53
N ASP A 218 12.95 -11.64 -4.40
CA ASP A 218 14.38 -11.54 -4.14
C ASP A 218 14.73 -10.07 -3.81
N ARG A 219 14.84 -9.80 -2.50
CA ARG A 219 15.04 -8.45 -1.94
C ARG A 219 16.52 -8.13 -1.76
N GLU A 220 16.91 -6.94 -2.22
CA GLU A 220 18.19 -6.29 -1.92
C GLU A 220 17.93 -4.98 -1.17
N ASP A 221 18.52 -4.79 0.02
CA ASP A 221 18.44 -3.51 0.73
C ASP A 221 19.47 -2.54 0.16
N VAL A 222 19.01 -1.34 -0.20
CA VAL A 222 19.83 -0.30 -0.83
C VAL A 222 19.62 1.05 -0.16
N GLU A 223 20.62 1.92 -0.29
CA GLU A 223 20.51 3.31 0.15
C GLU A 223 19.69 4.16 -0.82
N ILE A 224 19.11 5.25 -0.33
CA ILE A 224 18.28 6.19 -1.12
C ILE A 224 18.97 6.70 -2.39
N VAL A 225 20.30 6.75 -2.41
CA VAL A 225 21.05 7.19 -3.59
C VAL A 225 20.78 6.32 -4.81
N ALA A 226 20.47 5.02 -4.62
CA ALA A 226 20.08 4.13 -5.71
C ALA A 226 18.76 4.58 -6.38
N ALA A 227 17.79 5.05 -5.59
CA ALA A 227 16.53 5.58 -6.08
C ALA A 227 16.71 6.87 -6.88
N TRP A 228 17.57 7.79 -6.40
CA TRP A 228 17.90 9.01 -7.14
C TRP A 228 18.64 8.72 -8.44
N GLN A 229 19.52 7.73 -8.46
CA GLN A 229 20.20 7.30 -9.68
C GLN A 229 19.22 6.66 -10.66
N ALA A 230 18.32 5.79 -10.20
CA ALA A 230 17.28 5.19 -11.04
C ALA A 230 16.35 6.26 -11.65
N LEU A 231 16.02 7.32 -10.92
CA LEU A 231 15.25 8.44 -11.44
C LEU A 231 16.01 9.16 -12.56
N LYS A 232 17.30 9.45 -12.33
CA LYS A 232 18.15 10.19 -13.28
C LYS A 232 18.40 9.41 -14.58
N GLU A 233 18.66 8.11 -14.48
CA GLU A 233 19.04 7.26 -15.60
C GLU A 233 17.85 6.56 -16.26
N GLY A 234 16.73 6.47 -15.55
CA GLY A 234 15.52 5.80 -15.99
C GLY A 234 14.72 6.59 -17.02
N SER A 235 13.77 5.91 -17.61
CA SER A 235 12.74 6.52 -18.47
C SER A 235 11.40 6.51 -17.77
N ALA A 236 10.54 7.45 -18.14
CA ALA A 236 9.14 7.44 -17.77
C ALA A 236 8.33 6.62 -18.79
N ARG A 237 7.25 5.99 -18.33
CA ARG A 237 6.28 5.33 -19.20
C ARG A 237 5.43 6.35 -19.96
N PRO A 238 4.78 5.95 -21.06
CA PRO A 238 3.84 6.83 -21.76
C PRO A 238 2.67 7.22 -20.84
N LEU A 239 2.27 8.48 -20.87
CA LEU A 239 1.11 8.98 -20.15
C LEU A 239 -0.20 8.39 -20.71
N PRO A 240 -1.21 8.15 -19.89
CA PRO A 240 -2.53 7.79 -20.36
C PRO A 240 -3.16 8.95 -21.13
N ASN A 241 -4.08 8.62 -22.04
CA ASN A 241 -4.87 9.65 -22.72
C ASN A 241 -5.89 10.24 -21.74
N THR A 242 -5.91 11.57 -21.61
CA THR A 242 -6.97 12.26 -20.89
C THR A 242 -8.17 12.46 -21.83
N PRO A 243 -9.34 11.86 -21.56
CA PRO A 243 -10.50 12.05 -22.40
C PRO A 243 -11.03 13.50 -22.37
N ASP A 244 -11.50 14.02 -23.50
CA ASP A 244 -12.05 15.38 -23.59
C ASP A 244 -13.20 15.64 -22.61
N GLN A 245 -13.98 14.61 -22.28
CA GLN A 245 -15.10 14.68 -21.32
C GLN A 245 -14.68 14.53 -19.85
N GLU A 246 -13.39 14.30 -19.58
CA GLU A 246 -12.89 14.22 -18.19
C GLU A 246 -13.02 15.60 -17.52
N PRO A 247 -13.74 15.72 -16.38
CA PRO A 247 -13.97 17.01 -15.75
C PRO A 247 -12.69 17.75 -15.36
N LEU A 248 -11.60 17.02 -15.11
CA LEU A 248 -10.30 17.60 -14.73
C LEU A 248 -9.40 17.90 -15.93
N ALA A 249 -9.80 17.59 -17.17
CA ALA A 249 -8.98 17.80 -18.37
C ALA A 249 -8.52 19.27 -18.52
N GLN A 250 -9.33 20.23 -18.07
CA GLN A 250 -9.02 21.67 -18.12
C GLN A 250 -7.81 22.08 -17.27
N TRP A 251 -7.38 21.25 -16.30
CA TRP A 251 -6.21 21.50 -15.43
C TRP A 251 -4.96 20.72 -15.86
N VAL A 252 -5.02 19.97 -16.95
CA VAL A 252 -3.80 19.32 -17.48
C VAL A 252 -2.79 20.40 -17.88
N GLY A 253 -1.58 20.30 -17.35
CA GLY A 253 -0.52 21.30 -17.45
C GLY A 253 -0.43 22.28 -16.29
N GLU A 254 -1.46 22.38 -15.43
CA GLU A 254 -1.51 23.30 -14.28
C GLU A 254 -0.96 22.66 -13.00
N LEU A 255 -0.57 23.51 -12.04
CA LEU A 255 -0.18 23.06 -10.70
C LEU A 255 -1.40 22.70 -9.87
N VAL A 256 -1.35 21.53 -9.26
CA VAL A 256 -2.45 20.96 -8.48
C VAL A 256 -1.94 20.30 -7.21
N ASP A 257 -2.86 20.07 -6.27
CA ASP A 257 -2.63 19.28 -5.06
C ASP A 257 -3.51 18.04 -5.06
N ILE A 258 -2.94 16.89 -4.70
CA ILE A 258 -3.65 15.62 -4.60
C ILE A 258 -3.50 15.08 -3.18
N SER A 259 -4.61 14.74 -2.53
CA SER A 259 -4.60 14.19 -1.18
C SER A 259 -5.49 12.96 -1.03
N ALA A 260 -5.10 12.05 -0.14
CA ALA A 260 -5.90 10.86 0.20
C ALA A 260 -7.03 11.15 1.21
N GLY A 261 -7.23 12.42 1.58
CA GLY A 261 -8.22 12.81 2.58
C GLY A 261 -7.88 12.39 4.02
N SER A 262 -6.71 11.83 4.25
CA SER A 262 -6.22 11.42 5.58
C SER A 262 -4.91 12.13 5.93
N ALA A 263 -4.79 12.60 7.17
CA ALA A 263 -3.65 13.40 7.62
C ALA A 263 -2.32 12.64 7.64
N ASP A 264 -2.37 11.32 7.70
CA ASP A 264 -1.21 10.44 7.74
C ASP A 264 -0.47 10.35 6.41
N ARG A 265 -1.17 10.47 5.28
CA ARG A 265 -0.59 10.33 3.94
C ARG A 265 -0.06 11.63 3.36
N GLY A 266 -0.44 12.77 3.92
CA GLY A 266 -0.12 14.08 3.38
C GLY A 266 -0.81 14.36 2.05
N SER A 267 -0.33 15.39 1.35
CA SER A 267 -0.72 15.69 -0.02
C SER A 267 0.50 15.76 -0.92
N ALA A 268 0.29 15.62 -2.22
CA ALA A 268 1.32 15.79 -3.24
C ALA A 268 0.97 16.97 -4.13
N SER A 269 1.92 17.89 -4.31
CA SER A 269 1.79 19.00 -5.23
C SER A 269 2.66 18.79 -6.47
N GLY A 270 2.11 19.08 -7.63
CA GLY A 270 2.83 18.92 -8.90
C GLY A 270 2.02 19.41 -10.08
N ARG A 271 2.58 19.28 -11.28
CA ARG A 271 1.87 19.58 -12.53
C ARG A 271 0.98 18.38 -12.89
N LEU A 272 -0.31 18.60 -13.12
CA LEU A 272 -1.17 17.52 -13.64
C LEU A 272 -0.74 17.18 -15.08
N LEU A 273 -0.19 15.99 -15.27
CA LEU A 273 0.27 15.53 -16.59
C LEU A 273 -0.85 14.81 -17.37
N ALA A 274 -1.63 13.99 -16.68
CA ALA A 274 -2.73 13.24 -17.28
C ALA A 274 -3.75 12.83 -16.20
N VAL A 275 -4.97 12.58 -16.64
CA VAL A 275 -6.05 12.03 -15.80
C VAL A 275 -7.03 11.23 -16.63
N ASP A 276 -7.46 10.09 -16.11
CA ASP A 276 -8.55 9.28 -16.66
C ASP A 276 -9.42 8.72 -15.52
N HIS A 277 -10.33 7.79 -15.83
CA HIS A 277 -11.23 7.20 -14.83
C HIS A 277 -10.52 6.28 -13.81
N GLU A 278 -9.26 5.91 -14.05
CA GLU A 278 -8.51 5.00 -13.19
C GLU A 278 -7.42 5.69 -12.38
N GLN A 279 -6.82 6.77 -12.93
CA GLN A 279 -5.59 7.34 -12.38
C GLN A 279 -5.43 8.84 -12.64
N LEU A 280 -4.62 9.46 -11.77
CA LEU A 280 -4.07 10.80 -11.89
C LEU A 280 -2.55 10.70 -11.99
N VAL A 281 -1.92 11.47 -12.86
CA VAL A 281 -0.46 11.50 -12.98
C VAL A 281 0.03 12.92 -12.75
N LEU A 282 0.91 13.09 -11.76
CA LEU A 282 1.61 14.36 -11.49
C LEU A 282 3.04 14.32 -12.01
N GLY A 283 3.47 15.40 -12.63
CA GLY A 283 4.88 15.71 -12.84
C GLY A 283 5.43 16.41 -11.59
N VAL A 284 6.44 15.82 -10.98
CA VAL A 284 7.14 16.36 -9.82
C VAL A 284 8.61 16.52 -10.18
N GLU A 285 9.20 17.68 -9.90
CA GLU A 285 10.63 17.92 -10.07
C GLU A 285 11.34 17.75 -8.72
N PRO A 286 11.87 16.57 -8.41
CA PRO A 286 12.65 16.38 -7.20
C PRO A 286 14.06 16.99 -7.35
N ILE A 287 14.85 16.88 -6.29
CA ILE A 287 16.18 17.48 -6.13
C ILE A 287 17.15 17.19 -7.31
N THR A 288 16.90 16.13 -8.06
CA THR A 288 17.77 15.68 -9.18
C THR A 288 17.64 16.52 -10.45
N GLY A 289 16.62 17.34 -10.56
CA GLY A 289 16.30 18.12 -11.78
C GLY A 289 15.65 17.32 -12.90
N GLU A 290 15.35 16.03 -12.67
CA GLU A 290 14.61 15.17 -13.59
C GLU A 290 13.17 15.02 -13.10
N GLU A 291 12.18 15.16 -13.97
CA GLU A 291 10.78 15.02 -13.62
C GLU A 291 10.42 13.56 -13.31
N ALA A 292 9.83 13.32 -12.15
CA ALA A 292 9.17 12.07 -11.79
C ALA A 292 7.70 12.11 -12.21
N GLN A 293 7.17 10.99 -12.70
CA GLN A 293 5.74 10.80 -12.92
C GLN A 293 5.14 10.07 -11.73
N VAL A 294 4.32 10.78 -10.93
CA VAL A 294 3.72 10.21 -9.71
C VAL A 294 2.28 9.81 -10.00
N TRP A 295 2.01 8.52 -9.90
CA TRP A 295 0.78 7.86 -10.29
C TRP A 295 -0.11 7.59 -9.10
N PHE A 296 -1.29 8.18 -9.07
CA PHE A 296 -2.30 8.02 -8.02
C PHE A 296 -3.53 7.29 -8.54
N PRO A 297 -4.23 6.49 -7.73
CA PRO A 297 -5.59 6.06 -8.05
C PRO A 297 -6.50 7.30 -8.24
N ARG A 298 -7.40 7.25 -9.23
CA ARG A 298 -8.39 8.35 -9.36
C ARG A 298 -9.41 8.29 -8.23
N PHE A 299 -9.90 7.10 -7.91
CA PHE A 299 -10.89 6.92 -6.86
C PHE A 299 -10.24 6.96 -5.47
N GLY A 300 -10.84 7.73 -4.56
CA GLY A 300 -10.35 7.89 -3.18
C GLY A 300 -9.30 8.98 -2.98
N TYR A 301 -8.89 9.69 -4.05
CA TYR A 301 -7.97 10.81 -3.97
C TYR A 301 -8.64 12.11 -4.38
N HIS A 302 -8.49 13.15 -3.56
CA HIS A 302 -9.08 14.47 -3.76
C HIS A 302 -8.12 15.33 -4.55
N PHE A 303 -8.69 16.07 -5.47
CA PHE A 303 -8.00 17.00 -6.36
C PHE A 303 -8.32 18.46 -5.94
N MET A 304 -7.31 19.31 -5.95
CA MET A 304 -7.45 20.74 -5.71
C MET A 304 -6.51 21.52 -6.64
N PRO A 305 -7.01 22.48 -7.46
CA PRO A 305 -6.13 23.34 -8.23
C PRO A 305 -5.39 24.29 -7.28
N LEU A 306 -4.10 24.52 -7.56
CA LEU A 306 -3.29 25.53 -6.89
C LEU A 306 -3.35 26.77 -7.76
N SER A 307 -4.13 27.78 -7.29
CA SER A 307 -4.34 29.06 -7.99
C SER A 307 -3.10 29.95 -7.97
#